data_bc3c1d10950671ccc24b636feeb560a9
#
_entry.id   bc3c1d10950671ccc24b636feeb560a9
#
_cell.length_a   1.000
_cell.length_b   1.000
_cell.length_c   1.000
_cell.angle_alpha   90.00
_cell.angle_beta   90.00
_cell.angle_gamma   90.00
#
_symmetry.space_group_name_H-M   'P 1'
#
loop_
_entity.id
_entity.type
_entity.pdbx_description
1 polymer ?
#
loop_
_entity_poly.entity_id
_entity_poly.type
_entity_poly.pdbx_seq_one_letter_code
_entity_poly.pdbx_strand_id
1 'polypeptide(L)'
;MQTITPYLLYEDAAAALDFLSHAFGFEETNRITSRDGRVGHAEVRFGDGEIHLGQPEQPSSPRSYGGTSVLLYVYVDDVDEHCARSRAAGAEIVDEPADQEYGERRYHCRDPEGHSWYFAQPLGG
;
A
#
# COMPACT_ATOMS: atom_id res chain seq x y z
N MET A 1 -10.47 -13.37 11.17
CA MET A 1 -10.67 -11.90 11.24
C MET A 1 -9.50 -11.27 11.99
N GLN A 2 -8.96 -10.18 11.47
CA GLN A 2 -7.91 -9.45 12.15
C GLN A 2 -8.48 -8.63 13.29
N THR A 3 -7.77 -8.60 14.41
CA THR A 3 -8.16 -7.76 15.55
C THR A 3 -7.88 -6.28 15.24
N ILE A 4 -6.78 -6.01 14.54
CA ILE A 4 -6.40 -4.65 14.17
C ILE A 4 -6.31 -4.60 12.65
N THR A 5 -7.02 -3.67 12.04
CA THR A 5 -7.02 -3.51 10.59
C THR A 5 -6.64 -2.08 10.24
N PRO A 6 -5.55 -1.87 9.49
CA PRO A 6 -5.23 -0.54 8.98
C PRO A 6 -6.35 -0.04 8.08
N TYR A 7 -6.71 1.22 8.21
CA TYR A 7 -7.69 1.86 7.36
C TYR A 7 -7.05 3.09 6.71
N LEU A 8 -6.90 3.06 5.39
CA LEU A 8 -6.22 4.12 4.67
C LEU A 8 -7.23 5.03 4.01
N LEU A 9 -7.00 6.33 4.13
CA LEU A 9 -7.87 7.32 3.49
C LEU A 9 -7.22 7.79 2.19
N TYR A 10 -8.01 7.81 1.13
CA TYR A 10 -7.57 8.22 -0.20
C TYR A 10 -8.50 9.28 -0.76
N GLU A 11 -7.95 10.18 -1.55
CA GLU A 11 -8.75 11.19 -2.28
C GLU A 11 -9.40 10.59 -3.52
N ASP A 12 -8.82 9.49 -4.04
CA ASP A 12 -9.37 8.73 -5.16
C ASP A 12 -9.19 7.25 -4.86
N ALA A 13 -10.16 6.68 -4.15
CA ALA A 13 -10.05 5.29 -3.71
C ALA A 13 -10.12 4.30 -4.87
N ALA A 14 -10.85 4.60 -5.94
CA ALA A 14 -10.90 3.73 -7.10
C ALA A 14 -9.52 3.61 -7.77
N ALA A 15 -8.85 4.74 -7.95
CA ALA A 15 -7.49 4.74 -8.50
C ALA A 15 -6.51 4.06 -7.56
N ALA A 16 -6.69 4.24 -6.24
CA ALA A 16 -5.85 3.58 -5.24
C ALA A 16 -5.99 2.06 -5.31
N LEU A 17 -7.20 1.54 -5.50
CA LEU A 17 -7.42 0.10 -5.64
C LEU A 17 -6.68 -0.46 -6.85
N ASP A 18 -6.75 0.23 -7.99
CA ASP A 18 -6.02 -0.19 -9.18
C ASP A 18 -4.52 -0.19 -8.94
N PHE A 19 -4.01 0.85 -8.29
CA PHE A 19 -2.59 0.94 -7.97
C PHE A 19 -2.14 -0.18 -7.04
N LEU A 20 -2.87 -0.39 -5.94
CA LEU A 20 -2.51 -1.43 -4.97
C LEU A 20 -2.49 -2.82 -5.60
N SER A 21 -3.40 -3.07 -6.54
CA SER A 21 -3.42 -4.34 -7.27
C SER A 21 -2.25 -4.46 -8.23
N HIS A 22 -2.05 -3.47 -9.09
CA HIS A 22 -1.03 -3.54 -10.15
C HIS A 22 0.39 -3.39 -9.63
N ALA A 23 0.60 -2.46 -8.69
CA ALA A 23 1.95 -2.18 -8.17
C ALA A 23 2.36 -3.17 -7.10
N PHE A 24 1.51 -3.34 -6.08
CA PHE A 24 1.88 -4.06 -4.86
C PHE A 24 1.38 -5.49 -4.80
N GLY A 25 0.44 -5.87 -5.67
CA GLY A 25 -0.06 -7.24 -5.72
C GLY A 25 -1.18 -7.55 -4.75
N PHE A 26 -1.86 -6.53 -4.23
CA PHE A 26 -3.03 -6.74 -3.39
C PHE A 26 -4.20 -7.27 -4.20
N GLU A 27 -5.05 -8.07 -3.57
CA GLU A 27 -6.29 -8.58 -4.15
C GLU A 27 -7.46 -7.84 -3.54
N GLU A 28 -8.29 -7.23 -4.37
CA GLU A 28 -9.51 -6.57 -3.91
C GLU A 28 -10.53 -7.64 -3.52
N THR A 29 -11.07 -7.55 -2.31
CA THR A 29 -12.04 -8.54 -1.80
C THR A 29 -13.43 -7.95 -1.60
N ASN A 30 -13.53 -6.62 -1.48
CA ASN A 30 -14.82 -5.97 -1.32
C ASN A 30 -14.73 -4.52 -1.77
N ARG A 31 -15.85 -4.00 -2.32
CA ARG A 31 -15.94 -2.60 -2.74
C ARG A 31 -17.37 -2.14 -2.58
N ILE A 32 -17.57 -1.02 -1.89
CA ILE A 32 -18.87 -0.38 -1.74
C ILE A 32 -18.80 0.98 -2.44
N THR A 33 -19.56 1.09 -3.54
CA THR A 33 -19.57 2.31 -4.35
C THR A 33 -20.86 3.08 -4.06
N SER A 34 -20.73 4.36 -3.81
CA SER A 34 -21.87 5.23 -3.59
C SER A 34 -22.53 5.61 -4.93
N ARG A 35 -23.69 6.29 -4.86
CA ARG A 35 -24.46 6.68 -6.05
C ARG A 35 -23.70 7.60 -6.98
N ASP A 36 -22.77 8.39 -6.45
CA ASP A 36 -21.97 9.31 -7.25
C ASP A 36 -20.72 8.64 -7.85
N GLY A 37 -20.56 7.33 -7.67
CA GLY A 37 -19.43 6.57 -8.20
C GLY A 37 -18.21 6.56 -7.29
N ARG A 38 -18.28 7.24 -6.16
CA ARG A 38 -17.17 7.27 -5.20
C ARG A 38 -17.10 5.96 -4.44
N VAL A 39 -15.90 5.40 -4.29
CA VAL A 39 -15.68 4.22 -3.47
C VAL A 39 -15.54 4.65 -2.01
N GLY A 40 -16.63 4.54 -1.26
CA GLY A 40 -16.65 4.95 0.14
C GLY A 40 -15.92 3.98 1.05
N HIS A 41 -15.85 2.70 0.67
CA HIS A 41 -15.19 1.65 1.45
C HIS A 41 -14.75 0.53 0.53
N ALA A 42 -13.55 0.00 0.78
CA ALA A 42 -13.06 -1.18 0.07
C ALA A 42 -12.12 -1.96 0.98
N GLU A 43 -11.91 -3.22 0.61
CA GLU A 43 -11.05 -4.13 1.35
C GLU A 43 -10.13 -4.83 0.37
N VAL A 44 -8.86 -4.94 0.74
CA VAL A 44 -7.85 -5.62 -0.06
C VAL A 44 -7.05 -6.56 0.82
N ARG A 45 -6.53 -7.62 0.22
CA ARG A 45 -5.78 -8.65 0.93
C ARG A 45 -4.43 -8.90 0.26
N PHE A 46 -3.44 -9.19 1.08
CA PHE A 46 -2.13 -9.67 0.63
C PHE A 46 -1.69 -10.77 1.60
N GLY A 47 -1.52 -12.00 1.09
CA GLY A 47 -1.22 -13.13 1.96
C GLY A 47 -2.32 -13.32 3.00
N ASP A 48 -1.94 -13.34 4.25
CA ASP A 48 -2.88 -13.46 5.38
C ASP A 48 -3.27 -12.10 5.97
N GLY A 49 -2.79 -11.00 5.38
CA GLY A 49 -3.07 -9.66 5.87
C GLY A 49 -4.15 -8.94 5.06
N GLU A 50 -4.92 -8.11 5.74
CA GLU A 50 -6.01 -7.35 5.14
C GLU A 50 -5.89 -5.88 5.52
N ILE A 51 -6.20 -5.02 4.57
CA ILE A 51 -6.21 -3.57 4.74
C ILE A 51 -7.54 -3.07 4.19
N HIS A 52 -8.14 -2.11 4.88
CA HIS A 52 -9.32 -1.42 4.40
C HIS A 52 -8.95 -0.02 3.94
N LEU A 53 -9.76 0.55 3.07
CA LEU A 53 -9.55 1.90 2.57
C LEU A 53 -10.88 2.52 2.18
N GLY A 54 -10.86 3.84 2.05
CA GLY A 54 -12.06 4.54 1.65
C GLY A 54 -11.76 5.97 1.26
N GLN A 55 -12.76 6.57 0.60
CA GLN A 55 -12.70 7.95 0.16
C GLN A 55 -13.74 8.75 0.92
N PRO A 56 -13.34 9.53 1.95
CA PRO A 56 -14.28 10.40 2.65
C PRO A 56 -14.69 11.58 1.78
N GLU A 57 -15.75 12.29 2.18
CA GLU A 57 -16.23 13.46 1.44
C GLU A 57 -15.18 14.57 1.39
N GLN A 58 -14.43 14.76 2.46
CA GLN A 58 -13.37 15.76 2.50
C GLN A 58 -12.07 15.12 2.02
N PRO A 59 -11.31 15.79 1.13
CA PRO A 59 -10.04 15.25 0.67
C PRO A 59 -9.14 14.88 1.86
N SER A 60 -8.73 13.63 1.92
CA SER A 60 -7.97 13.10 3.04
C SER A 60 -6.93 12.12 2.53
N SER A 61 -5.66 12.47 2.66
CA SER A 61 -4.54 11.60 2.30
C SER A 61 -3.28 12.20 2.90
N PRO A 62 -2.19 11.45 3.00
CA PRO A 62 -0.92 12.05 3.42
C PRO A 62 -0.52 13.24 2.57
N ARG A 63 -0.80 13.19 1.25
CA ARG A 63 -0.54 14.30 0.34
C ARG A 63 -1.26 15.57 0.77
N SER A 64 -2.52 15.46 1.22
CA SER A 64 -3.31 16.60 1.69
C SER A 64 -2.82 17.12 3.04
N TYR A 65 -2.26 16.24 3.87
CA TYR A 65 -1.84 16.59 5.23
C TYR A 65 -0.37 16.98 5.33
N GLY A 66 0.38 16.88 4.22
CA GLY A 66 1.80 17.20 4.23
C GLY A 66 2.70 16.06 4.66
N GLY A 67 2.18 14.86 4.83
CA GLY A 67 2.94 13.67 5.17
C GLY A 67 2.20 12.74 6.13
N THR A 68 2.87 11.69 6.55
CA THR A 68 2.32 10.72 7.49
C THR A 68 3.41 10.23 8.43
N SER A 69 3.01 9.90 9.66
CA SER A 69 3.90 9.26 10.63
C SER A 69 3.71 7.75 10.70
N VAL A 70 2.78 7.20 9.91
CA VAL A 70 2.50 5.76 9.87
C VAL A 70 3.04 5.20 8.57
N LEU A 71 3.64 4.02 8.66
CA LEU A 71 4.03 3.26 7.48
C LEU A 71 3.49 1.84 7.60
N LEU A 72 3.37 1.17 6.46
CA LEU A 72 2.96 -0.22 6.42
C LEU A 72 4.17 -1.06 6.04
N TYR A 73 4.41 -2.13 6.78
CA TYR A 73 5.55 -3.02 6.58
C TYR A 73 5.01 -4.37 6.11
N VAL A 74 5.35 -4.75 4.89
CA VAL A 74 4.76 -5.92 4.22
C VAL A 74 5.86 -6.87 3.80
N TYR A 75 5.71 -8.16 4.12
CA TYR A 75 6.66 -9.18 3.69
C TYR A 75 6.26 -9.72 2.33
N VAL A 76 7.23 -9.80 1.42
CA VAL A 76 7.06 -10.32 0.06
C VAL A 76 8.10 -11.39 -0.21
N ASP A 77 7.87 -12.21 -1.24
CA ASP A 77 8.78 -13.32 -1.56
C ASP A 77 10.06 -12.87 -2.25
N ASP A 78 9.97 -11.87 -3.11
CA ASP A 78 11.11 -11.36 -3.90
C ASP A 78 11.05 -9.84 -3.91
N VAL A 79 11.82 -9.22 -3.05
CA VAL A 79 11.75 -7.77 -2.86
C VAL A 79 12.28 -7.00 -4.08
N ASP A 80 13.27 -7.53 -4.80
CA ASP A 80 13.80 -6.86 -5.98
C ASP A 80 12.77 -6.83 -7.11
N GLU A 81 12.09 -7.95 -7.35
CA GLU A 81 11.03 -8.04 -8.35
C GLU A 81 9.86 -7.14 -7.96
N HIS A 82 9.50 -7.16 -6.68
CA HIS A 82 8.40 -6.33 -6.18
C HIS A 82 8.71 -4.85 -6.39
N CYS A 83 9.93 -4.42 -6.11
CA CYS A 83 10.34 -3.03 -6.33
C CYS A 83 10.27 -2.64 -7.81
N ALA A 84 10.74 -3.52 -8.70
CA ALA A 84 10.68 -3.25 -10.15
C ALA A 84 9.24 -3.09 -10.62
N ARG A 85 8.35 -3.94 -10.13
CA ARG A 85 6.91 -3.89 -10.45
C ARG A 85 6.29 -2.60 -9.92
N SER A 86 6.58 -2.24 -8.69
CA SER A 86 6.05 -1.03 -8.06
C SER A 86 6.52 0.21 -8.80
N ARG A 87 7.79 0.27 -9.15
CA ARG A 87 8.36 1.40 -9.91
C ARG A 87 7.68 1.54 -11.26
N ALA A 88 7.50 0.44 -11.98
CA ALA A 88 6.87 0.45 -13.29
C ALA A 88 5.41 0.92 -13.22
N ALA A 89 4.74 0.68 -12.10
CA ALA A 89 3.34 1.07 -11.90
C ALA A 89 3.18 2.48 -11.32
N GLY A 90 4.28 3.18 -11.04
CA GLY A 90 4.24 4.58 -10.64
C GLY A 90 4.48 4.86 -9.16
N ALA A 91 4.97 3.89 -8.39
CA ALA A 91 5.36 4.15 -7.01
C ALA A 91 6.59 5.06 -6.98
N GLU A 92 6.64 5.94 -5.98
CA GLU A 92 7.83 6.73 -5.73
C GLU A 92 8.79 5.90 -4.87
N ILE A 93 9.92 5.48 -5.44
CA ILE A 93 10.91 4.70 -4.70
C ILE A 93 11.76 5.67 -3.88
N VAL A 94 11.66 5.56 -2.57
CA VAL A 94 12.41 6.42 -1.64
C VAL A 94 13.77 5.81 -1.34
N ASP A 95 13.80 4.51 -1.01
CA ASP A 95 15.03 3.77 -0.78
C ASP A 95 15.02 2.52 -1.64
N GLU A 96 16.09 2.30 -2.42
CA GLU A 96 16.23 1.10 -3.24
C GLU A 96 16.40 -0.15 -2.36
N PRO A 97 16.11 -1.35 -2.88
CA PRO A 97 16.31 -2.58 -2.11
C PRO A 97 17.74 -2.70 -1.61
N ALA A 98 17.87 -2.97 -0.33
CA ALA A 98 19.18 -3.13 0.32
C ALA A 98 19.07 -4.06 1.52
N ASP A 99 20.13 -4.82 1.77
CA ASP A 99 20.22 -5.69 2.91
C ASP A 99 20.41 -4.87 4.20
N GLN A 100 19.65 -5.21 5.22
CA GLN A 100 19.68 -4.54 6.51
C GLN A 100 20.42 -5.40 7.53
N GLU A 101 21.03 -4.75 8.51
CA GLU A 101 21.83 -5.44 9.54
C GLU A 101 21.01 -6.47 10.33
N TYR A 102 19.71 -6.25 10.46
CA TYR A 102 18.84 -7.14 11.23
C TYR A 102 18.30 -8.33 10.41
N GLY A 103 18.87 -8.59 9.24
CA GLY A 103 18.58 -9.84 8.51
C GLY A 103 17.44 -9.78 7.52
N GLU A 104 17.16 -8.62 6.98
CA GLU A 104 16.13 -8.46 5.94
C GLU A 104 16.67 -7.63 4.79
N ARG A 105 16.17 -7.91 3.58
CA ARG A 105 16.35 -7.04 2.43
C ARG A 105 15.05 -6.29 2.23
N ARG A 106 15.09 -4.96 2.13
CA ARG A 106 13.88 -4.16 2.04
C ARG A 106 14.05 -2.94 1.16
N TYR A 107 12.92 -2.40 0.68
CA TYR A 107 12.89 -1.09 0.05
C TYR A 107 11.73 -0.27 0.62
N HIS A 108 11.80 1.04 0.42
CA HIS A 108 10.77 1.98 0.87
C HIS A 108 10.20 2.71 -0.33
N CYS A 109 8.88 2.82 -0.41
CA CYS A 109 8.23 3.58 -1.46
C CYS A 109 7.01 4.31 -0.89
N ARG A 110 6.49 5.23 -1.71
CA ARG A 110 5.22 5.89 -1.45
C ARG A 110 4.26 5.60 -2.59
N ASP A 111 2.99 5.42 -2.25
CA ASP A 111 1.97 5.31 -3.28
C ASP A 111 1.63 6.73 -3.82
N PRO A 112 0.81 6.85 -4.89
CA PRO A 112 0.56 8.16 -5.50
C PRO A 112 -0.07 9.19 -4.57
N GLU A 113 -0.70 8.77 -3.49
CA GLU A 113 -1.29 9.71 -2.53
C GLU A 113 -0.43 9.93 -1.29
N GLY A 114 0.77 9.34 -1.26
CA GLY A 114 1.74 9.62 -0.22
C GLY A 114 1.74 8.68 0.97
N HIS A 115 0.94 7.62 0.96
CA HIS A 115 1.07 6.60 2.00
C HIS A 115 2.42 5.91 1.88
N SER A 116 3.03 5.60 3.01
CA SER A 116 4.39 5.08 3.09
C SER A 116 4.38 3.56 3.28
N TRP A 117 5.17 2.86 2.45
CA TRP A 117 5.20 1.40 2.42
C TRP A 117 6.64 0.90 2.44
N TYR A 118 6.89 -0.08 3.32
CA TYR A 118 8.13 -0.86 3.31
C TYR A 118 7.78 -2.27 2.86
N PHE A 119 8.56 -2.79 1.92
CA PHE A 119 8.43 -4.18 1.48
C PHE A 119 9.74 -4.89 1.75
N ALA A 120 9.65 -6.07 2.37
CA ALA A 120 10.84 -6.76 2.87
C ALA A 120 10.74 -8.26 2.65
N GLN A 121 11.91 -8.91 2.60
CA GLN A 121 12.01 -10.36 2.65
C GLN A 121 13.11 -10.73 3.64
N PRO A 122 12.93 -11.80 4.40
CA PRO A 122 14.01 -12.27 5.28
C PRO A 122 15.19 -12.73 4.44
N LEU A 123 16.41 -12.40 4.88
CA LEU A 123 17.62 -12.97 4.29
C LEU A 123 17.72 -14.41 4.76
N GLY A 124 17.91 -15.32 3.83
CA GLY A 124 17.99 -16.72 4.15
C GLY A 124 19.19 -17.03 5.05
N GLY A 125 19.02 -17.90 5.98
CA GLY A 125 20.13 -18.30 6.86
C GLY A 125 19.72 -19.06 8.00
#